data_9c1843a608400c5fb1161dd1d2c0e1ab
#
_entry.id   9c1843a608400c5fb1161dd1d2c0e1ab
#
_cell.length_a   1.000
_cell.length_b   1.000
_cell.length_c   1.000
_cell.angle_alpha   90.00
_cell.angle_beta   90.00
_cell.angle_gamma   90.00
#
_symmetry.space_group_name_H-M   'P 1'
#
loop_
_entity.id
_entity.type
_entity.pdbx_description
1 polymer ?
#
loop_
_entity_poly.entity_id
_entity_poly.type
_entity_poly.pdbx_seq_one_letter_code
_entity_poly.pdbx_strand_id
1 'polypeptide(L)'
;MDSRIEPSHASGLAPDTISISNVNLSLGTGAARVHILKNISLRVASGEALGLIGPSGSGKSTLLMVMAGLERPDSGEVVVGGTPFNALDEDALARFRGREVGIVFQSFHLIPTMTALENVAVPLELAGVAEAAARAAQELASVGLGDRLHHYPTQLSGGEQQRVALARALAPDPAILVADEPTGNLDETTGKQIVDLIFNKHAERGMTLVLVTHDHSLAERCDRVVRLRSGRIDQTTSRKAIA
;
A
#
# COMPACT_ATOMS: atom_id res chain seq x y z
N MET A 1 -17.57 24.02 -46.76
CA MET A 1 -16.44 23.12 -46.40
C MET A 1 -16.48 22.98 -44.90
N ASP A 2 -17.11 21.92 -44.45
CA ASP A 2 -17.41 21.67 -43.04
C ASP A 2 -16.43 20.61 -42.55
N SER A 3 -15.38 21.05 -41.85
CA SER A 3 -14.36 20.17 -41.29
C SER A 3 -14.77 19.75 -39.90
N ARG A 4 -15.51 18.63 -39.82
CA ARG A 4 -15.77 17.93 -38.55
C ARG A 4 -14.42 17.40 -38.02
N ILE A 5 -13.98 17.94 -36.87
CA ILE A 5 -12.92 17.38 -36.08
C ILE A 5 -13.53 16.17 -35.33
N GLU A 6 -13.15 14.96 -35.72
CA GLU A 6 -13.48 13.76 -34.98
C GLU A 6 -12.71 13.76 -33.62
N PRO A 7 -13.40 13.43 -32.52
CA PRO A 7 -12.68 13.27 -31.24
C PRO A 7 -11.84 12.00 -31.30
N SER A 8 -10.53 12.18 -31.11
CA SER A 8 -9.56 11.12 -30.89
C SER A 8 -10.07 10.14 -29.84
N HIS A 9 -10.24 8.88 -30.20
CA HIS A 9 -10.46 7.79 -29.26
C HIS A 9 -9.26 7.68 -28.30
N ALA A 10 -9.40 8.29 -27.13
CA ALA A 10 -8.51 8.01 -26.01
C ALA A 10 -8.68 6.53 -25.64
N SER A 11 -7.60 5.77 -25.71
CA SER A 11 -7.51 4.38 -25.27
C SER A 11 -8.06 4.29 -23.84
N GLY A 12 -9.08 3.43 -23.64
CA GLY A 12 -9.80 3.27 -22.37
C GLY A 12 -8.98 2.55 -21.28
N LEU A 13 -7.82 3.11 -20.94
CA LEU A 13 -7.05 2.72 -19.75
C LEU A 13 -7.60 3.50 -18.55
N ALA A 14 -7.81 2.80 -17.42
CA ALA A 14 -8.15 3.43 -16.16
C ALA A 14 -7.09 4.49 -15.81
N PRO A 15 -7.48 5.63 -15.19
CA PRO A 15 -6.52 6.67 -14.82
C PRO A 15 -5.49 6.11 -13.84
N ASP A 16 -4.24 6.58 -13.95
CA ASP A 16 -3.18 6.19 -13.03
C ASP A 16 -3.47 6.72 -11.62
N THR A 17 -3.51 5.83 -10.64
CA THR A 17 -3.62 6.20 -9.22
C THR A 17 -2.26 6.55 -8.63
N ILE A 18 -1.18 5.88 -9.08
CA ILE A 18 0.19 6.19 -8.68
C ILE A 18 1.02 6.43 -9.93
N SER A 19 1.72 7.54 -9.99
CA SER A 19 2.69 7.87 -11.06
C SER A 19 3.99 8.33 -10.44
N ILE A 20 5.07 7.60 -10.75
CA ILE A 20 6.44 7.89 -10.32
C ILE A 20 7.27 8.13 -11.57
N SER A 21 7.99 9.26 -11.61
CA SER A 21 8.78 9.66 -12.76
C SER A 21 10.21 10.02 -12.34
N ASN A 22 11.20 9.26 -12.84
CA ASN A 22 12.63 9.48 -12.67
C ASN A 22 13.06 9.64 -11.19
N VAL A 23 12.43 8.93 -10.27
CA VAL A 23 12.71 9.03 -8.84
C VAL A 23 14.06 8.44 -8.49
N ASN A 24 14.83 9.25 -7.73
CA ASN A 24 16.08 8.86 -7.10
C ASN A 24 15.97 9.09 -5.59
N LEU A 25 16.52 8.17 -4.79
CA LEU A 25 16.53 8.29 -3.33
C LEU A 25 17.79 7.66 -2.76
N SER A 26 18.48 8.40 -1.91
CA SER A 26 19.61 7.91 -1.12
C SER A 26 19.29 8.03 0.36
N LEU A 27 19.59 6.99 1.13
CA LEU A 27 19.41 6.95 2.58
C LEU A 27 20.75 6.97 3.31
N GLY A 28 20.75 7.48 4.54
CA GLY A 28 21.96 7.65 5.36
C GLY A 28 22.60 9.02 5.20
N THR A 29 23.67 9.25 5.97
CA THR A 29 24.38 10.54 6.03
C THR A 29 25.87 10.38 5.77
N GLY A 30 26.51 11.39 5.21
CA GLY A 30 27.97 11.42 4.98
C GLY A 30 28.47 10.22 4.17
N ALA A 31 29.53 9.56 4.66
CA ALA A 31 30.13 8.40 4.00
C ALA A 31 29.25 7.14 3.99
N ALA A 32 28.20 7.09 4.84
CA ALA A 32 27.24 5.98 4.90
C ALA A 32 26.01 6.22 3.99
N ARG A 33 25.99 7.26 3.18
CA ARG A 33 24.89 7.52 2.26
C ARG A 33 24.89 6.50 1.12
N VAL A 34 23.77 5.77 0.98
CA VAL A 34 23.58 4.72 -0.02
C VAL A 34 22.48 5.10 -0.98
N HIS A 35 22.76 5.07 -2.29
CA HIS A 35 21.78 5.31 -3.35
C HIS A 35 20.89 4.08 -3.52
N ILE A 36 19.67 4.12 -2.96
CA ILE A 36 18.72 3.01 -2.89
C ILE A 36 17.86 2.92 -4.15
N LEU A 37 17.19 4.03 -4.54
CA LEU A 37 16.36 4.08 -5.76
C LEU A 37 17.07 4.86 -6.84
N LYS A 38 17.13 4.29 -8.04
CA LYS A 38 17.96 4.78 -9.15
C LYS A 38 17.12 4.95 -10.41
N ASN A 39 16.65 6.19 -10.64
CA ASN A 39 15.86 6.56 -11.81
C ASN A 39 14.62 5.65 -12.00
N ILE A 40 13.81 5.52 -10.95
CA ILE A 40 12.59 4.73 -10.98
C ILE A 40 11.48 5.50 -11.68
N SER A 41 10.87 4.86 -12.69
CA SER A 41 9.62 5.33 -13.30
C SER A 41 8.62 4.18 -13.32
N LEU A 42 7.43 4.41 -12.75
CA LEU A 42 6.40 3.39 -12.59
C LEU A 42 5.03 4.06 -12.53
N ARG A 43 4.04 3.44 -13.17
CA ARG A 43 2.64 3.84 -13.08
C ARG A 43 1.81 2.68 -12.59
N VAL A 44 0.80 2.96 -11.79
CA VAL A 44 -0.17 1.98 -11.29
C VAL A 44 -1.57 2.52 -11.59
N ALA A 45 -2.33 1.76 -12.32
CA ALA A 45 -3.70 2.15 -12.69
C ALA A 45 -4.64 2.05 -11.48
N SER A 46 -5.75 2.80 -11.52
CA SER A 46 -6.79 2.71 -10.49
C SER A 46 -7.38 1.31 -10.45
N GLY A 47 -7.49 0.74 -9.24
CA GLY A 47 -8.00 -0.61 -9.03
C GLY A 47 -7.05 -1.73 -9.45
N GLU A 48 -5.81 -1.42 -9.85
CA GLU A 48 -4.79 -2.44 -10.19
C GLU A 48 -4.21 -3.06 -8.92
N ALA A 49 -3.99 -4.38 -8.95
CA ALA A 49 -3.12 -5.07 -8.00
C ALA A 49 -1.72 -5.20 -8.58
N LEU A 50 -0.75 -4.48 -8.00
CA LEU A 50 0.66 -4.50 -8.39
C LEU A 50 1.50 -5.31 -7.40
N GLY A 51 2.21 -6.34 -7.87
CA GLY A 51 3.22 -7.06 -7.10
C GLY A 51 4.61 -6.45 -7.29
N LEU A 52 5.31 -6.15 -6.20
CA LEU A 52 6.72 -5.74 -6.20
C LEU A 52 7.58 -6.87 -5.65
N ILE A 53 8.45 -7.45 -6.49
CA ILE A 53 9.35 -8.54 -6.12
C ILE A 53 10.82 -8.14 -6.28
N GLY A 54 11.70 -8.91 -5.69
CA GLY A 54 13.15 -8.74 -5.83
C GLY A 54 13.91 -9.19 -4.58
N PRO A 55 15.25 -9.32 -4.67
CA PRO A 55 16.06 -9.74 -3.53
C PRO A 55 15.98 -8.76 -2.37
N SER A 56 16.37 -9.21 -1.17
CA SER A 56 16.52 -8.31 -0.01
C SER A 56 17.47 -7.18 -0.34
N GLY A 57 17.19 -5.96 0.14
CA GLY A 57 18.00 -4.77 -0.14
C GLY A 57 17.86 -4.21 -1.56
N SER A 58 16.95 -4.71 -2.42
CA SER A 58 16.77 -4.17 -3.77
C SER A 58 16.04 -2.82 -3.83
N GLY A 59 15.47 -2.34 -2.72
CA GLY A 59 14.75 -1.07 -2.62
C GLY A 59 13.22 -1.18 -2.62
N LYS A 60 12.63 -2.38 -2.49
CA LYS A 60 11.16 -2.59 -2.53
C LYS A 60 10.41 -1.80 -1.47
N SER A 61 10.76 -2.02 -0.19
CA SER A 61 10.13 -1.29 0.94
C SER A 61 10.36 0.22 0.84
N THR A 62 11.56 0.64 0.38
CA THR A 62 11.85 2.06 0.16
C THR A 62 10.97 2.65 -0.94
N LEU A 63 10.78 1.93 -2.06
CA LEU A 63 9.88 2.36 -3.12
C LEU A 63 8.42 2.43 -2.63
N LEU A 64 7.99 1.44 -1.84
CA LEU A 64 6.67 1.44 -1.22
C LEU A 64 6.50 2.66 -0.28
N MET A 65 7.52 3.00 0.54
CA MET A 65 7.49 4.17 1.41
C MET A 65 7.39 5.48 0.63
N VAL A 66 8.05 5.58 -0.53
CA VAL A 66 7.92 6.73 -1.44
C VAL A 66 6.50 6.83 -2.00
N MET A 67 5.91 5.71 -2.46
CA MET A 67 4.51 5.66 -2.94
C MET A 67 3.51 6.03 -1.86
N ALA A 68 3.78 5.62 -0.62
CA ALA A 68 2.93 5.95 0.53
C ALA A 68 3.16 7.37 1.06
N GLY A 69 4.14 8.11 0.54
CA GLY A 69 4.49 9.45 1.04
C GLY A 69 5.15 9.45 2.41
N LEU A 70 5.76 8.34 2.83
CA LEU A 70 6.54 8.22 4.07
C LEU A 70 8.01 8.62 3.88
N GLU A 71 8.51 8.55 2.64
CA GLU A 71 9.85 8.97 2.27
C GLU A 71 9.78 9.95 1.11
N ARG A 72 10.57 11.02 1.17
CA ARG A 72 10.71 12.01 0.10
C ARG A 72 11.89 11.64 -0.80
N PRO A 73 11.70 11.56 -2.12
CA PRO A 73 12.81 11.32 -3.03
C PRO A 73 13.77 12.51 -3.07
N ASP A 74 15.07 12.24 -3.35
CA ASP A 74 16.09 13.26 -3.62
C ASP A 74 15.75 14.03 -4.90
N SER A 75 15.20 13.35 -5.91
CA SER A 75 14.77 13.94 -7.18
C SER A 75 13.71 13.07 -7.87
N GLY A 76 13.07 13.62 -8.88
CA GLY A 76 11.97 13.02 -9.62
C GLY A 76 10.62 13.50 -9.10
N GLU A 77 9.55 12.93 -9.62
CA GLU A 77 8.17 13.33 -9.31
C GLU A 77 7.37 12.13 -8.82
N VAL A 78 6.53 12.36 -7.81
CA VAL A 78 5.59 11.38 -7.25
C VAL A 78 4.21 12.02 -7.24
N VAL A 79 3.28 11.41 -7.95
CA VAL A 79 1.86 11.81 -7.98
C VAL A 79 1.03 10.63 -7.54
N VAL A 80 0.19 10.82 -6.51
CA VAL A 80 -0.67 9.78 -5.95
C VAL A 80 -2.09 10.34 -5.82
N GLY A 81 -3.09 9.62 -6.32
CA GLY A 81 -4.47 10.10 -6.34
C GLY A 81 -4.62 11.47 -7.04
N GLY A 82 -3.83 11.73 -8.09
CA GLY A 82 -3.78 13.03 -8.78
C GLY A 82 -3.05 14.15 -8.01
N THR A 83 -2.53 13.87 -6.80
CA THR A 83 -1.87 14.86 -5.93
C THR A 83 -0.35 14.73 -6.04
N PRO A 84 0.38 15.78 -6.48
CA PRO A 84 1.84 15.78 -6.53
C PRO A 84 2.43 15.96 -5.14
N PHE A 85 3.15 14.96 -4.64
CA PHE A 85 3.74 14.97 -3.29
C PHE A 85 4.82 16.03 -3.11
N ASN A 86 5.52 16.39 -4.18
CA ASN A 86 6.55 17.41 -4.16
C ASN A 86 5.99 18.81 -3.81
N ALA A 87 4.68 19.05 -4.00
CA ALA A 87 4.02 20.31 -3.71
C ALA A 87 3.48 20.39 -2.27
N LEU A 88 3.47 19.28 -1.52
CA LEU A 88 2.91 19.20 -0.18
C LEU A 88 4.00 19.43 0.89
N ASP A 89 3.66 20.18 1.94
CA ASP A 89 4.40 20.15 3.20
C ASP A 89 4.12 18.84 3.96
N GLU A 90 4.82 18.61 5.08
CA GLU A 90 4.71 17.35 5.82
C GLU A 90 3.31 17.18 6.44
N ASP A 91 2.70 18.27 6.91
CA ASP A 91 1.35 18.21 7.51
C ASP A 91 0.28 17.89 6.47
N ALA A 92 0.38 18.47 5.28
CA ALA A 92 -0.52 18.17 4.17
C ALA A 92 -0.34 16.73 3.68
N LEU A 93 0.92 16.27 3.60
CA LEU A 93 1.24 14.89 3.22
C LEU A 93 0.75 13.88 4.27
N ALA A 94 0.88 14.19 5.57
CA ALA A 94 0.34 13.36 6.64
C ALA A 94 -1.19 13.25 6.59
N ARG A 95 -1.89 14.36 6.34
CA ARG A 95 -3.36 14.36 6.14
C ARG A 95 -3.78 13.58 4.91
N PHE A 96 -3.01 13.69 3.81
CA PHE A 96 -3.25 12.89 2.60
C PHE A 96 -3.12 11.40 2.90
N ARG A 97 -2.00 10.98 3.51
CA ARG A 97 -1.78 9.57 3.90
C ARG A 97 -2.93 9.03 4.74
N GLY A 98 -3.33 9.79 5.75
CA GLY A 98 -4.39 9.37 6.69
C GLY A 98 -5.75 9.11 6.03
N ARG A 99 -6.00 9.65 4.83
CA ARG A 99 -7.26 9.46 4.11
C ARG A 99 -7.15 8.49 2.94
N GLU A 100 -6.08 8.61 2.15
CA GLU A 100 -6.00 7.99 0.83
C GLU A 100 -5.17 6.70 0.82
N VAL A 101 -4.31 6.48 1.83
CA VAL A 101 -3.35 5.37 1.82
C VAL A 101 -3.45 4.52 3.08
N GLY A 102 -3.89 3.29 2.94
CA GLY A 102 -3.78 2.27 3.98
C GLY A 102 -2.42 1.58 3.89
N ILE A 103 -1.78 1.35 5.04
CA ILE A 103 -0.46 0.71 5.09
C ILE A 103 -0.49 -0.50 6.01
N VAL A 104 -0.05 -1.65 5.50
CA VAL A 104 0.14 -2.90 6.25
C VAL A 104 1.62 -3.27 6.22
N PHE A 105 2.22 -3.44 7.39
CA PHE A 105 3.63 -3.81 7.54
C PHE A 105 3.79 -5.27 7.98
N GLN A 106 4.96 -5.84 7.74
CA GLN A 106 5.35 -7.16 8.18
C GLN A 106 5.28 -7.32 9.72
N SER A 107 5.69 -6.29 10.47
CA SER A 107 5.75 -6.31 11.94
C SER A 107 4.50 -5.73 12.63
N PHE A 108 3.35 -5.73 11.97
CA PHE A 108 2.03 -5.26 12.43
C PHE A 108 1.99 -3.79 12.89
N HIS A 109 2.99 -3.32 13.61
CA HIS A 109 3.12 -1.98 14.18
C HIS A 109 1.87 -1.55 14.97
N LEU A 110 1.30 -2.46 15.75
CA LEU A 110 0.23 -2.14 16.69
C LEU A 110 0.79 -1.39 17.89
N ILE A 111 -0.01 -0.45 18.42
CA ILE A 111 0.29 0.26 19.66
C ILE A 111 0.04 -0.70 20.81
N PRO A 112 1.05 -1.15 21.56
CA PRO A 112 0.93 -2.27 22.49
C PRO A 112 0.07 -1.96 23.72
N THR A 113 -0.10 -0.67 24.05
CA THR A 113 -0.91 -0.18 25.16
C THR A 113 -2.37 0.10 24.79
N MET A 114 -2.74 -0.12 23.55
CA MET A 114 -4.09 0.05 23.01
C MET A 114 -4.70 -1.30 22.67
N THR A 115 -6.00 -1.44 22.89
CA THR A 115 -6.81 -2.59 22.45
C THR A 115 -6.87 -2.68 20.93
N ALA A 116 -7.41 -3.78 20.37
CA ALA A 116 -7.65 -3.89 18.94
C ALA A 116 -8.57 -2.78 18.43
N LEU A 117 -9.65 -2.49 19.16
CA LEU A 117 -10.58 -1.42 18.83
C LEU A 117 -9.89 -0.05 18.76
N GLU A 118 -9.12 0.30 19.80
CA GLU A 118 -8.40 1.57 19.88
C GLU A 118 -7.34 1.68 18.76
N ASN A 119 -6.59 0.62 18.47
CA ASN A 119 -5.63 0.61 17.36
C ASN A 119 -6.29 0.93 16.00
N VAL A 120 -7.51 0.43 15.76
CA VAL A 120 -8.24 0.68 14.51
C VAL A 120 -8.94 2.05 14.54
N ALA A 121 -9.35 2.55 15.71
CA ALA A 121 -10.00 3.85 15.86
C ALA A 121 -9.03 5.03 15.67
N VAL A 122 -7.75 4.90 16.04
CA VAL A 122 -6.75 5.99 15.99
C VAL A 122 -6.76 6.76 14.66
N PRO A 123 -6.64 6.15 13.47
CA PRO A 123 -6.62 6.91 12.21
C PRO A 123 -7.95 7.65 11.95
N LEU A 124 -9.08 7.11 12.41
CA LEU A 124 -10.39 7.73 12.28
C LEU A 124 -10.53 8.94 13.20
N GLU A 125 -10.05 8.83 14.45
CA GLU A 125 -10.04 9.92 15.43
C GLU A 125 -9.15 11.08 14.96
N LEU A 126 -7.96 10.78 14.46
CA LEU A 126 -7.04 11.77 13.88
C LEU A 126 -7.64 12.47 12.65
N ALA A 127 -8.47 11.77 11.88
CA ALA A 127 -9.21 12.34 10.76
C ALA A 127 -10.48 13.09 11.18
N GLY A 128 -10.83 13.12 12.47
CA GLY A 128 -12.04 13.76 12.98
C GLY A 128 -13.34 13.06 12.59
N VAL A 129 -13.29 11.76 12.31
CA VAL A 129 -14.48 10.98 11.92
C VAL A 129 -15.41 10.83 13.12
N ALA A 130 -16.66 11.23 12.96
CA ALA A 130 -17.69 10.97 13.97
C ALA A 130 -17.87 9.45 14.16
N GLU A 131 -18.09 9.02 15.42
CA GLU A 131 -18.29 7.61 15.77
C GLU A 131 -17.13 6.68 15.35
N ALA A 132 -15.88 7.17 15.46
CA ALA A 132 -14.66 6.43 15.10
C ALA A 132 -14.64 5.02 15.70
N ALA A 133 -15.03 4.85 16.97
CA ALA A 133 -15.07 3.56 17.64
C ALA A 133 -16.10 2.59 17.01
N ALA A 134 -17.29 3.07 16.62
CA ALA A 134 -18.30 2.24 15.98
C ALA A 134 -17.83 1.75 14.60
N ARG A 135 -17.20 2.65 13.82
CA ARG A 135 -16.62 2.30 12.51
C ARG A 135 -15.45 1.34 12.67
N ALA A 136 -14.59 1.54 13.66
CA ALA A 136 -13.48 0.63 13.98
C ALA A 136 -14.00 -0.78 14.36
N ALA A 137 -15.06 -0.87 15.15
CA ALA A 137 -15.68 -2.15 15.51
C ALA A 137 -16.25 -2.88 14.28
N GLN A 138 -16.91 -2.16 13.37
CA GLN A 138 -17.40 -2.72 12.11
C GLN A 138 -16.24 -3.24 11.24
N GLU A 139 -15.15 -2.49 11.15
CA GLU A 139 -13.99 -2.90 10.37
C GLU A 139 -13.32 -4.14 10.97
N LEU A 140 -13.17 -4.22 12.31
CA LEU A 140 -12.70 -5.42 12.99
C LEU A 140 -13.60 -6.63 12.75
N ALA A 141 -14.92 -6.46 12.78
CA ALA A 141 -15.86 -7.52 12.45
C ALA A 141 -15.69 -7.99 11.00
N SER A 142 -15.42 -7.07 10.05
CA SER A 142 -15.22 -7.36 8.63
C SER A 142 -13.98 -8.21 8.33
N VAL A 143 -13.01 -8.23 9.26
CA VAL A 143 -11.81 -9.08 9.20
C VAL A 143 -11.88 -10.28 10.14
N GLY A 144 -13.08 -10.56 10.72
CA GLY A 144 -13.33 -11.71 11.58
C GLY A 144 -12.82 -11.54 13.02
N LEU A 145 -12.77 -10.32 13.54
CA LEU A 145 -12.31 -9.99 14.91
C LEU A 145 -13.38 -9.30 15.77
N GLY A 146 -14.67 -9.47 15.46
CA GLY A 146 -15.76 -8.87 16.22
C GLY A 146 -15.76 -9.24 17.72
N ASP A 147 -15.27 -10.42 18.07
CA ASP A 147 -15.17 -10.90 19.47
C ASP A 147 -13.83 -10.54 20.14
N ARG A 148 -12.97 -9.78 19.47
CA ARG A 148 -11.61 -9.42 19.92
C ARG A 148 -11.40 -7.94 20.18
N LEU A 149 -12.44 -7.12 20.15
CA LEU A 149 -12.38 -5.65 20.21
C LEU A 149 -11.53 -5.13 21.37
N HIS A 150 -11.65 -5.74 22.55
CA HIS A 150 -11.03 -5.29 23.78
C HIS A 150 -9.73 -6.05 24.13
N HIS A 151 -9.22 -6.90 23.23
CA HIS A 151 -7.96 -7.58 23.42
C HIS A 151 -6.77 -6.66 23.09
N TYR A 152 -5.74 -6.71 23.93
CA TYR A 152 -4.45 -6.07 23.65
C TYR A 152 -3.61 -6.91 22.68
N PRO A 153 -2.66 -6.32 21.96
CA PRO A 153 -1.80 -7.05 21.01
C PRO A 153 -1.14 -8.29 21.61
N THR A 154 -0.73 -8.25 22.90
CA THR A 154 -0.13 -9.39 23.60
C THR A 154 -1.06 -10.57 23.84
N GLN A 155 -2.37 -10.37 23.70
CA GLN A 155 -3.42 -11.38 23.86
C GLN A 155 -3.88 -11.97 22.52
N LEU A 156 -3.34 -11.47 21.42
CA LEU A 156 -3.69 -11.84 20.04
C LEU A 156 -2.58 -12.69 19.43
N SER A 157 -2.97 -13.72 18.67
CA SER A 157 -2.05 -14.45 17.81
C SER A 157 -1.47 -13.55 16.71
N GLY A 158 -0.36 -13.95 16.08
CA GLY A 158 0.24 -13.17 14.97
C GLY A 158 -0.74 -12.90 13.83
N GLY A 159 -1.56 -13.89 13.46
CA GLY A 159 -2.59 -13.72 12.43
C GLY A 159 -3.71 -12.75 12.85
N GLU A 160 -4.13 -12.78 14.13
CA GLU A 160 -5.09 -11.81 14.66
C GLU A 160 -4.49 -10.39 14.70
N GLN A 161 -3.23 -10.23 15.11
CA GLN A 161 -2.54 -8.94 15.07
C GLN A 161 -2.45 -8.39 13.64
N GLN A 162 -2.17 -9.23 12.65
CA GLN A 162 -2.13 -8.82 11.24
C GLN A 162 -3.52 -8.41 10.73
N ARG A 163 -4.59 -9.10 11.16
CA ARG A 163 -5.97 -8.70 10.86
C ARG A 163 -6.33 -7.35 11.49
N VAL A 164 -5.87 -7.08 12.73
CA VAL A 164 -6.02 -5.74 13.35
C VAL A 164 -5.27 -4.68 12.54
N ALA A 165 -4.03 -4.95 12.12
CA ALA A 165 -3.25 -4.02 11.29
C ALA A 165 -3.93 -3.76 9.93
N LEU A 166 -4.51 -4.79 9.31
CA LEU A 166 -5.29 -4.65 8.08
C LEU A 166 -6.58 -3.84 8.31
N ALA A 167 -7.34 -4.12 9.36
CA ALA A 167 -8.52 -3.35 9.72
C ALA A 167 -8.17 -1.86 9.95
N ARG A 168 -7.08 -1.58 10.67
CA ARG A 168 -6.58 -0.21 10.87
C ARG A 168 -6.25 0.48 9.55
N ALA A 169 -5.60 -0.22 8.63
CA ALA A 169 -5.28 0.31 7.31
C ALA A 169 -6.52 0.60 6.46
N LEU A 170 -7.57 -0.21 6.62
CA LEU A 170 -8.81 -0.12 5.83
C LEU A 170 -9.88 0.80 6.45
N ALA A 171 -9.79 1.12 7.74
CA ALA A 171 -10.80 1.89 8.47
C ALA A 171 -11.08 3.28 7.86
N PRO A 172 -10.09 4.04 7.35
CA PRO A 172 -10.34 5.31 6.66
C PRO A 172 -11.01 5.16 5.29
N ASP A 173 -11.18 3.93 4.78
CA ASP A 173 -11.65 3.62 3.41
C ASP A 173 -10.72 4.18 2.33
N PRO A 174 -9.43 3.78 2.35
CA PRO A 174 -8.42 4.36 1.48
C PRO A 174 -8.59 3.94 0.02
N ALA A 175 -8.23 4.82 -0.91
CA ALA A 175 -8.18 4.51 -2.34
C ALA A 175 -7.02 3.55 -2.69
N ILE A 176 -5.99 3.50 -1.85
CA ILE A 176 -4.77 2.71 -2.06
C ILE A 176 -4.43 1.93 -0.81
N LEU A 177 -4.17 0.63 -0.97
CA LEU A 177 -3.60 -0.22 0.07
C LEU A 177 -2.17 -0.60 -0.34
N VAL A 178 -1.20 -0.30 0.51
CA VAL A 178 0.17 -0.78 0.35
C VAL A 178 0.48 -1.80 1.44
N ALA A 179 1.06 -2.95 1.07
CA ALA A 179 1.38 -4.03 1.98
C ALA A 179 2.84 -4.47 1.80
N ASP A 180 3.64 -4.30 2.85
CA ASP A 180 5.05 -4.69 2.86
C ASP A 180 5.22 -6.03 3.59
N GLU A 181 5.43 -7.09 2.81
CA GLU A 181 5.62 -8.47 3.29
C GLU A 181 4.57 -8.89 4.36
N PRO A 182 3.25 -8.76 4.06
CA PRO A 182 2.20 -8.87 5.08
C PRO A 182 2.09 -10.25 5.75
N THR A 183 2.82 -11.25 5.26
CA THR A 183 2.83 -12.62 5.77
C THR A 183 4.18 -13.06 6.33
N GLY A 184 5.18 -12.20 6.29
CA GLY A 184 6.58 -12.57 6.61
C GLY A 184 6.82 -13.07 8.05
N ASN A 185 5.91 -12.77 8.98
CA ASN A 185 5.99 -13.20 10.39
C ASN A 185 4.92 -14.26 10.74
N LEU A 186 4.29 -14.89 9.75
CA LEU A 186 3.18 -15.83 9.94
C LEU A 186 3.57 -17.22 9.42
N ASP A 187 2.92 -18.25 9.97
CA ASP A 187 2.97 -19.57 9.37
C ASP A 187 2.25 -19.60 8.01
N GLU A 188 2.54 -20.61 7.20
CA GLU A 188 2.04 -20.71 5.82
C GLU A 188 0.51 -20.68 5.75
N THR A 189 -0.19 -21.38 6.67
CA THR A 189 -1.66 -21.46 6.66
C THR A 189 -2.28 -20.12 6.98
N THR A 190 -1.80 -19.48 8.04
CA THR A 190 -2.25 -18.15 8.47
C THR A 190 -1.91 -17.11 7.40
N GLY A 191 -0.71 -17.19 6.81
CA GLY A 191 -0.29 -16.32 5.73
C GLY A 191 -1.24 -16.36 4.53
N LYS A 192 -1.63 -17.56 4.07
CA LYS A 192 -2.63 -17.72 2.99
C LYS A 192 -3.95 -17.04 3.32
N GLN A 193 -4.46 -17.21 4.55
CA GLN A 193 -5.71 -16.56 4.98
C GLN A 193 -5.61 -15.03 4.96
N ILE A 194 -4.47 -14.44 5.38
CA ILE A 194 -4.25 -12.99 5.34
C ILE A 194 -4.21 -12.48 3.90
N VAL A 195 -3.52 -13.19 3.00
CA VAL A 195 -3.46 -12.83 1.58
C VAL A 195 -4.86 -12.91 0.95
N ASP A 196 -5.61 -13.97 1.19
CA ASP A 196 -6.98 -14.09 0.70
C ASP A 196 -7.86 -12.93 1.19
N LEU A 197 -7.72 -12.56 2.46
CA LEU A 197 -8.43 -11.42 3.03
C LEU A 197 -8.06 -10.10 2.34
N ILE A 198 -6.77 -9.84 2.09
CA ILE A 198 -6.30 -8.64 1.39
C ILE A 198 -6.88 -8.57 -0.03
N PHE A 199 -6.81 -9.66 -0.81
CA PHE A 199 -7.35 -9.69 -2.17
C PHE A 199 -8.86 -9.59 -2.22
N ASN A 200 -9.58 -10.19 -1.25
CA ASN A 200 -11.03 -10.04 -1.13
C ASN A 200 -11.39 -8.58 -0.85
N LYS A 201 -10.70 -7.92 0.10
CA LYS A 201 -10.93 -6.50 0.40
C LYS A 201 -10.58 -5.58 -0.77
N HIS A 202 -9.50 -5.89 -1.50
CA HIS A 202 -9.15 -5.21 -2.74
C HIS A 202 -10.29 -5.30 -3.77
N ALA A 203 -10.83 -6.50 -4.02
CA ALA A 203 -11.92 -6.71 -4.96
C ALA A 203 -13.25 -6.08 -4.51
N GLU A 204 -13.60 -6.20 -3.20
CA GLU A 204 -14.82 -5.64 -2.62
C GLU A 204 -14.87 -4.11 -2.73
N ARG A 205 -13.72 -3.42 -2.52
CA ARG A 205 -13.66 -1.96 -2.46
C ARG A 205 -13.17 -1.29 -3.75
N GLY A 206 -12.67 -2.07 -4.70
CA GLY A 206 -12.10 -1.55 -5.94
C GLY A 206 -10.86 -0.67 -5.74
N MET A 207 -10.21 -0.77 -4.57
CA MET A 207 -9.02 0.01 -4.24
C MET A 207 -7.80 -0.49 -5.01
N THR A 208 -6.80 0.37 -5.21
CA THR A 208 -5.50 -0.01 -5.78
C THR A 208 -4.68 -0.75 -4.72
N LEU A 209 -4.04 -1.87 -5.10
CA LEU A 209 -3.19 -2.67 -4.19
C LEU A 209 -1.74 -2.64 -4.67
N VAL A 210 -0.80 -2.30 -3.79
CA VAL A 210 0.64 -2.51 -4.01
C VAL A 210 1.15 -3.51 -2.97
N LEU A 211 1.53 -4.70 -3.42
CA LEU A 211 1.99 -5.80 -2.58
C LEU A 211 3.49 -6.05 -2.77
N VAL A 212 4.28 -5.79 -1.74
CA VAL A 212 5.68 -6.21 -1.67
C VAL A 212 5.76 -7.61 -1.10
N THR A 213 6.39 -8.52 -1.82
CA THR A 213 6.61 -9.90 -1.36
C THR A 213 7.86 -10.51 -1.99
N HIS A 214 8.47 -11.45 -1.29
CA HIS A 214 9.48 -12.35 -1.86
C HIS A 214 8.88 -13.68 -2.35
N ASP A 215 7.60 -13.95 -2.05
CA ASP A 215 6.88 -15.13 -2.51
C ASP A 215 6.30 -14.88 -3.91
N HIS A 216 6.84 -15.63 -4.89
CA HIS A 216 6.40 -15.54 -6.28
C HIS A 216 4.94 -15.96 -6.47
N SER A 217 4.45 -16.93 -5.69
CA SER A 217 3.06 -17.42 -5.81
C SER A 217 2.06 -16.33 -5.40
N LEU A 218 2.41 -15.50 -4.42
CA LEU A 218 1.59 -14.35 -4.02
C LEU A 218 1.63 -13.23 -5.07
N ALA A 219 2.81 -12.96 -5.63
CA ALA A 219 2.95 -11.97 -6.69
C ALA A 219 2.17 -12.34 -7.96
N GLU A 220 2.08 -13.61 -8.30
CA GLU A 220 1.31 -14.12 -9.45
C GLU A 220 -0.22 -13.88 -9.31
N ARG A 221 -0.72 -13.60 -8.12
CA ARG A 221 -2.12 -13.20 -7.91
C ARG A 221 -2.40 -11.77 -8.33
N CYS A 222 -1.38 -10.92 -8.42
CA CYS A 222 -1.49 -9.54 -8.87
C CYS A 222 -1.75 -9.46 -10.39
N ASP A 223 -2.33 -8.36 -10.85
CA ASP A 223 -2.55 -8.09 -12.28
C ASP A 223 -1.23 -7.91 -13.03
N ARG A 224 -0.24 -7.33 -12.34
CA ARG A 224 1.09 -7.06 -12.87
C ARG A 224 2.15 -7.23 -11.79
N VAL A 225 3.32 -7.71 -12.20
CA VAL A 225 4.48 -7.89 -11.34
C VAL A 225 5.63 -7.04 -11.84
N VAL A 226 6.23 -6.27 -10.95
CA VAL A 226 7.43 -5.47 -11.19
C VAL A 226 8.58 -6.02 -10.35
N ARG A 227 9.69 -6.32 -10.99
CA ARG A 227 10.89 -6.79 -10.33
C ARG A 227 11.88 -5.65 -10.13
N LEU A 228 12.27 -5.44 -8.87
CA LEU A 228 13.37 -4.54 -8.51
C LEU A 228 14.68 -5.31 -8.35
N ARG A 229 15.76 -4.74 -8.90
CA ARG A 229 17.12 -5.23 -8.70
C ARG A 229 18.09 -4.07 -8.57
N SER A 230 18.85 -4.04 -7.47
CA SER A 230 19.86 -3.00 -7.20
C SER A 230 19.34 -1.57 -7.38
N GLY A 231 18.12 -1.32 -6.93
CA GLY A 231 17.48 0.00 -6.99
C GLY A 231 16.90 0.40 -8.34
N ARG A 232 16.76 -0.52 -9.28
CA ARG A 232 16.17 -0.30 -10.62
C ARG A 232 15.05 -1.27 -10.90
N ILE A 233 14.12 -0.87 -11.76
CA ILE A 233 13.15 -1.80 -12.36
C ILE A 233 13.89 -2.63 -13.40
N ASP A 234 13.90 -3.96 -13.21
CA ASP A 234 14.58 -4.93 -14.05
C ASP A 234 13.61 -5.58 -15.05
N GLN A 235 12.41 -5.92 -14.58
CA GLN A 235 11.37 -6.56 -15.39
C GLN A 235 9.98 -6.09 -14.97
N THR A 236 9.06 -6.09 -15.94
CA THR A 236 7.63 -5.91 -15.71
C THR A 236 6.87 -6.98 -16.48
N THR A 237 6.04 -7.77 -15.77
CA THR A 237 5.22 -8.84 -16.37
C THR A 237 3.76 -8.59 -16.05
N SER A 238 2.89 -8.54 -17.07
CA SER A 238 1.44 -8.38 -16.91
C SER A 238 0.74 -9.72 -17.09
N ARG A 239 -0.18 -10.08 -16.20
CA ARG A 239 -1.00 -11.29 -16.27
C ARG A 239 -1.94 -11.27 -17.49
N LYS A 240 -2.40 -10.10 -17.93
CA LYS A 240 -3.25 -9.92 -19.13
C LYS A 240 -2.55 -10.25 -20.46
N ALA A 241 -1.23 -10.45 -20.47
CA ALA A 241 -0.47 -10.82 -21.67
C ALA A 241 -0.36 -12.34 -21.90
N ILE A 242 -0.95 -13.17 -21.02
CA ILE A 242 -0.84 -14.65 -21.04
C ILE A 242 -2.20 -15.30 -21.38
N ALA A 243 -3.23 -14.53 -21.72
CA ALA A 243 -4.56 -15.03 -22.10
C ALA A 243 -4.79 -14.90 -23.61
#